data_f0e9e3f612bb65a53f6f79ff9ba18e56
#
_entry.id   f0e9e3f612bb65a53f6f79ff9ba18e56
#
_cell.length_a   1.000
_cell.length_b   1.000
_cell.length_c   1.000
_cell.angle_alpha   90.00
_cell.angle_beta   90.00
_cell.angle_gamma   90.00
#
_symmetry.space_group_name_H-M   'P 1'
#
loop_
_entity.id
_entity.type
_entity.pdbx_description
1 polymer ?
#
loop_
_entity_poly.entity_id
_entity_poly.type
_entity_poly.pdbx_seq_one_letter_code
_entity_poly.pdbx_strand_id
1 'polypeptide(L)'
;TLLASSAASDVYKRQGYKDAWAAGLFGDFVLVVWVGNFDGTPNPAFTGREAAAPLFFRLVRQIAAGRGIAGDSIRPDGLNLSQADICAATGDLADAYCPQTVKSYFIPGVTRIKLSGVSRRIPIEVASGLRACRHTPPSTRLETYDFWPTDVLQAFARAGINIRKPPAFARDCAQVASLLPGKAPDILFPADNSVFIRRHGQKENRTIPLQAAADSDASVIYWFVNQALAGQTRPGETLEIVPEPGRVEIQAVDDLGRSAVRNITVKLID
;
A
#
# COMPACT_ATOMS: atom_id res chain seq x y z
N THR A 1 -1.39 -0.10 31.83
CA THR A 1 -0.54 -0.77 30.82
C THR A 1 -0.02 0.30 29.90
N LEU A 2 1.30 0.58 29.94
CA LEU A 2 1.98 1.50 29.03
C LEU A 2 1.99 0.90 27.64
N LEU A 3 1.23 1.47 26.71
CA LEU A 3 1.34 1.14 25.31
C LEU A 3 2.55 1.89 24.70
N ALA A 4 3.74 1.32 24.90
CA ALA A 4 4.92 1.78 24.19
C ALA A 4 5.07 0.93 22.93
N SER A 5 4.88 1.56 21.78
CA SER A 5 5.21 0.94 20.49
C SER A 5 6.64 1.30 20.14
N SER A 6 7.56 0.38 20.37
CA SER A 6 8.95 0.48 19.86
C SER A 6 9.04 0.01 18.41
N ALA A 7 7.95 0.14 17.68
CA ALA A 7 7.68 -0.84 16.73
C ALA A 7 8.19 -0.70 15.34
N ALA A 8 7.83 0.22 14.68
CA ALA A 8 7.74 0.04 13.23
C ALA A 8 9.01 0.40 12.47
N SER A 9 9.99 0.97 13.12
CA SER A 9 11.21 1.48 12.45
C SER A 9 12.33 0.45 12.32
N ASP A 10 12.24 -0.66 13.02
CA ASP A 10 13.38 -1.57 13.21
C ASP A 10 13.63 -2.52 12.01
N VAL A 11 12.61 -2.86 11.25
CA VAL A 11 12.76 -3.83 10.14
C VAL A 11 13.44 -3.22 8.92
N TYR A 12 13.21 -1.95 8.62
CA TYR A 12 13.80 -1.28 7.45
C TYR A 12 15.14 -0.59 7.75
N LYS A 13 15.42 -0.27 9.01
CA LYS A 13 16.62 0.48 9.43
C LYS A 13 17.78 -0.40 9.92
N ARG A 14 17.66 -1.71 9.91
CA ARG A 14 18.76 -2.62 10.28
C ARG A 14 20.00 -2.51 9.39
N GLN A 15 19.90 -1.84 8.26
CA GLN A 15 21.02 -1.67 7.35
C GLN A 15 21.89 -0.42 7.62
N GLY A 16 21.55 0.41 8.59
CA GLY A 16 22.26 1.67 8.75
C GLY A 16 22.60 2.09 10.18
N TYR A 17 21.93 1.63 11.21
CA TYR A 17 22.16 2.03 12.62
C TYR A 17 22.36 3.55 12.83
N LYS A 18 21.68 4.38 12.04
CA LYS A 18 21.85 5.83 12.07
C LYS A 18 21.02 6.51 13.13
N ASP A 19 19.86 5.93 13.41
CA ASP A 19 18.84 6.50 14.28
C ASP A 19 18.18 5.43 15.14
N ALA A 20 17.91 5.76 16.39
CA ALA A 20 17.10 4.99 17.31
C ALA A 20 15.90 5.82 17.77
N TRP A 21 14.71 5.26 17.66
CA TRP A 21 13.46 5.92 18.03
C TRP A 21 12.72 5.11 19.09
N ALA A 22 12.10 5.80 20.04
CA ALA A 22 11.08 5.26 20.92
C ALA A 22 9.95 6.27 21.05
N ALA A 23 8.71 5.81 20.87
CA ALA A 23 7.53 6.65 20.98
C ALA A 23 6.46 5.96 21.84
N GLY A 24 5.66 6.72 22.56
CA GLY A 24 4.58 6.19 23.36
C GLY A 24 3.67 7.25 23.93
N LEU A 25 2.56 6.78 24.49
CA LEU A 25 1.51 7.59 25.11
C LEU A 25 1.44 7.24 26.59
N PHE A 26 1.30 8.23 27.45
CA PHE A 26 1.06 8.04 28.87
C PHE A 26 0.33 9.22 29.48
N GLY A 27 -0.79 8.99 30.16
CA GLY A 27 -1.70 10.06 30.56
C GLY A 27 -2.08 10.92 29.35
N ASP A 28 -1.98 12.23 29.46
CA ASP A 28 -2.28 13.19 28.39
C ASP A 28 -1.06 13.53 27.51
N PHE A 29 0.02 12.75 27.63
CA PHE A 29 1.28 13.03 26.93
C PHE A 29 1.56 12.08 25.80
N VAL A 30 2.12 12.63 24.75
CA VAL A 30 2.85 11.90 23.71
C VAL A 30 4.34 12.20 23.90
N LEU A 31 5.15 11.16 24.07
CA LEU A 31 6.59 11.29 24.15
C LEU A 31 7.24 10.55 22.99
N VAL A 32 8.15 11.23 22.33
CA VAL A 32 8.99 10.65 21.28
C VAL A 32 10.45 10.95 21.64
N VAL A 33 11.26 9.93 21.64
CA VAL A 33 12.70 10.02 21.88
C VAL A 33 13.43 9.58 20.62
N TRP A 34 14.34 10.43 20.18
CA TRP A 34 15.26 10.16 19.10
C TRP A 34 16.69 10.19 19.62
N VAL A 35 17.50 9.22 19.22
CA VAL A 35 18.93 9.15 19.49
C VAL A 35 19.64 8.85 18.18
N GLY A 36 20.58 9.73 17.81
CA GLY A 36 21.33 9.62 16.57
C GLY A 36 22.47 10.63 16.50
N ASN A 37 23.33 10.49 15.51
CA ASN A 37 24.38 11.44 15.23
C ASN A 37 23.89 12.51 14.23
N PHE A 38 24.18 13.78 14.45
CA PHE A 38 23.76 14.87 13.57
C PHE A 38 24.34 14.75 12.15
N ASP A 39 25.51 14.15 12.01
CA ASP A 39 26.18 13.90 10.74
C ASP A 39 25.69 12.62 10.04
N GLY A 40 24.75 11.89 10.68
CA GLY A 40 24.23 10.63 10.18
C GLY A 40 25.21 9.47 10.21
N THR A 41 26.33 9.60 10.95
CA THR A 41 27.29 8.49 11.14
C THR A 41 26.62 7.33 11.85
N PRO A 42 26.67 6.11 11.30
CA PRO A 42 26.04 4.95 11.92
C PRO A 42 26.76 4.51 13.20
N ASN A 43 25.98 4.06 14.18
CA ASN A 43 26.49 3.46 15.40
C ASN A 43 25.69 2.18 15.72
N PRO A 44 26.31 1.00 15.81
CA PRO A 44 25.62 -0.26 16.09
C PRO A 44 24.75 -0.27 17.36
N ALA A 45 25.05 0.63 18.31
CA ALA A 45 24.25 0.79 19.53
C ALA A 45 22.94 1.58 19.31
N PHE A 46 22.76 2.22 18.15
CA PHE A 46 21.53 2.97 17.85
C PHE A 46 20.40 2.04 17.43
N THR A 47 19.90 1.29 18.40
CA THR A 47 18.67 0.52 18.26
C THR A 47 17.59 1.13 19.13
N GLY A 48 16.33 1.06 18.68
CA GLY A 48 15.22 1.60 19.46
C GLY A 48 15.16 0.99 20.86
N ARG A 49 15.44 -0.30 20.98
CA ARG A 49 15.39 -1.05 22.24
C ARG A 49 16.51 -0.68 23.21
N GLU A 50 17.72 -0.48 22.71
CA GLU A 50 18.90 -0.34 23.56
C GLU A 50 19.29 1.11 23.83
N ALA A 51 19.03 2.01 22.89
CA ALA A 51 19.38 3.42 23.01
C ALA A 51 18.18 4.31 23.39
N ALA A 52 17.11 4.29 22.60
CA ALA A 52 16.00 5.22 22.78
C ALA A 52 15.00 4.79 23.88
N ALA A 53 14.69 3.50 23.99
CA ALA A 53 13.68 3.02 24.95
C ALA A 53 14.10 3.21 26.43
N PRO A 54 15.35 2.96 26.86
CA PRO A 54 15.75 3.24 28.24
C PRO A 54 15.59 4.71 28.61
N LEU A 55 15.96 5.62 27.72
CA LEU A 55 15.78 7.05 27.92
C LEU A 55 14.31 7.43 27.94
N PHE A 56 13.51 6.88 27.01
CA PHE A 56 12.05 7.06 26.97
C PHE A 56 11.40 6.69 28.31
N PHE A 57 11.63 5.48 28.82
CA PHE A 57 11.03 5.05 30.08
C PHE A 57 11.54 5.82 31.30
N ARG A 58 12.77 6.31 31.26
CA ARG A 58 13.31 7.19 32.31
C ARG A 58 12.57 8.52 32.34
N LEU A 59 12.36 9.14 31.18
CA LEU A 59 11.60 10.39 31.03
C LEU A 59 10.13 10.21 31.44
N VAL A 60 9.48 9.13 30.99
CA VAL A 60 8.11 8.80 31.41
C VAL A 60 7.99 8.74 32.93
N ARG A 61 8.91 8.03 33.60
CA ARG A 61 8.90 7.92 35.06
C ARG A 61 9.08 9.27 35.75
N GLN A 62 9.97 10.13 35.26
CA GLN A 62 10.18 11.46 35.83
C GLN A 62 8.97 12.36 35.64
N ILE A 63 8.37 12.40 34.45
CA ILE A 63 7.20 13.21 34.17
C ILE A 63 5.99 12.71 34.97
N ALA A 64 5.78 11.40 35.01
CA ALA A 64 4.68 10.80 35.74
C ALA A 64 4.78 11.08 37.27
N ALA A 65 5.97 10.94 37.83
CA ALA A 65 6.21 11.24 39.28
C ALA A 65 5.98 12.72 39.58
N GLY A 66 6.46 13.63 38.72
CA GLY A 66 6.29 15.08 38.92
C GLY A 66 4.86 15.60 38.74
N ARG A 67 3.97 14.83 38.11
CA ARG A 67 2.59 15.22 37.83
C ARG A 67 1.53 14.32 38.45
N GLY A 68 1.92 13.34 39.25
CA GLY A 68 0.97 12.42 39.90
C GLY A 68 0.16 11.57 38.92
N ILE A 69 0.70 11.29 37.73
CA ILE A 69 0.05 10.47 36.71
C ILE A 69 0.11 9.01 37.17
N ALA A 70 -0.99 8.52 37.70
CA ALA A 70 -1.16 7.08 37.96
C ALA A 70 -1.67 6.41 36.68
N GLY A 71 -0.84 5.61 36.08
CA GLY A 71 -1.01 4.69 34.94
C GLY A 71 -2.34 4.73 34.18
N ASP A 72 -2.37 5.00 33.11
CA ASP A 72 -2.70 4.98 31.87
C ASP A 72 -3.83 4.32 31.23
N SER A 73 -4.85 4.90 31.02
CA SER A 73 -5.66 4.43 29.92
C SER A 73 -6.00 5.62 29.02
N ILE A 74 -5.62 5.53 27.77
CA ILE A 74 -6.27 6.30 26.73
C ILE A 74 -7.74 5.93 26.81
N ARG A 75 -8.54 6.82 27.39
CA ARG A 75 -9.99 6.65 27.43
C ARG A 75 -10.51 7.11 26.08
N PRO A 76 -11.15 6.23 25.28
CA PRO A 76 -11.76 6.65 24.03
C PRO A 76 -12.91 7.64 24.21
N ASP A 77 -13.47 7.68 25.44
CA ASP A 77 -14.58 8.56 25.79
C ASP A 77 -14.10 10.02 25.85
N GLY A 78 -14.72 10.88 25.01
CA GLY A 78 -14.36 12.29 24.88
C GLY A 78 -13.28 12.60 23.83
N LEU A 79 -12.69 11.60 23.19
CA LEU A 79 -11.82 11.78 22.04
C LEU A 79 -12.64 11.84 20.74
N ASN A 80 -12.12 12.54 19.72
CA ASN A 80 -12.70 12.51 18.37
C ASN A 80 -12.38 11.18 17.71
N LEU A 81 -12.86 10.08 18.28
CA LEU A 81 -12.69 8.72 17.79
C LEU A 81 -14.05 8.07 17.56
N SER A 82 -14.19 7.41 16.46
CA SER A 82 -15.33 6.55 16.13
C SER A 82 -14.87 5.12 15.87
N GLN A 83 -15.76 4.16 16.10
CA GLN A 83 -15.49 2.76 15.81
C GLN A 83 -16.09 2.36 14.46
N ALA A 84 -15.39 1.49 13.75
CA ALA A 84 -15.89 0.84 12.56
C ALA A 84 -15.46 -0.63 12.53
N ASP A 85 -16.25 -1.45 11.83
CA ASP A 85 -15.86 -2.81 11.51
C ASP A 85 -14.96 -2.78 10.27
N ILE A 86 -13.72 -3.20 10.44
CA ILE A 86 -12.73 -3.28 9.37
C ILE A 86 -12.47 -4.73 8.99
N CYS A 87 -12.10 -4.96 7.75
CA CYS A 87 -11.67 -6.26 7.28
C CYS A 87 -10.30 -6.60 7.86
N ALA A 88 -10.21 -7.70 8.60
CA ALA A 88 -8.96 -8.08 9.29
C ALA A 88 -7.77 -8.25 8.34
N ALA A 89 -8.04 -8.67 7.10
CA ALA A 89 -7.01 -8.90 6.10
C ALA A 89 -6.44 -7.62 5.47
N THR A 90 -7.26 -6.56 5.34
CA THR A 90 -6.87 -5.33 4.62
C THR A 90 -6.72 -4.11 5.51
N GLY A 91 -7.38 -4.10 6.68
CA GLY A 91 -7.48 -2.92 7.53
C GLY A 91 -8.45 -1.85 7.01
N ASP A 92 -9.10 -2.08 5.87
CA ASP A 92 -10.12 -1.20 5.30
C ASP A 92 -11.51 -1.55 5.83
N LEU A 93 -12.52 -0.70 5.61
CA LEU A 93 -13.90 -0.98 6.00
C LEU A 93 -14.35 -2.34 5.45
N ALA A 94 -14.98 -3.12 6.31
CA ALA A 94 -15.51 -4.41 5.90
C ALA A 94 -16.63 -4.22 4.88
N ASP A 95 -16.57 -4.98 3.79
CA ASP A 95 -17.64 -5.15 2.84
C ASP A 95 -18.43 -6.45 3.13
N ALA A 96 -19.46 -6.71 2.34
CA ALA A 96 -20.32 -7.87 2.52
C ALA A 96 -19.61 -9.24 2.34
N TYR A 97 -18.41 -9.25 1.79
CA TYR A 97 -17.66 -10.46 1.44
C TYR A 97 -16.37 -10.60 2.26
N CYS A 98 -16.10 -9.69 3.18
CA CYS A 98 -14.97 -9.79 4.08
C CYS A 98 -15.13 -11.01 5.00
N PRO A 99 -14.19 -11.98 4.98
CA PRO A 99 -14.34 -13.23 5.72
C PRO A 99 -14.23 -13.06 7.23
N GLN A 100 -13.50 -12.05 7.69
CA GLN A 100 -13.29 -11.78 9.11
C GLN A 100 -13.21 -10.28 9.37
N THR A 101 -14.05 -9.80 10.28
CA THR A 101 -14.08 -8.39 10.70
C THR A 101 -13.51 -8.22 12.10
N VAL A 102 -12.91 -7.07 12.33
CA VAL A 102 -12.45 -6.62 13.66
C VAL A 102 -12.87 -5.18 13.88
N LYS A 103 -13.17 -4.81 15.13
CA LYS A 103 -13.46 -3.42 15.48
C LYS A 103 -12.18 -2.63 15.58
N SER A 104 -12.14 -1.47 14.93
CA SER A 104 -11.04 -0.53 15.01
C SER A 104 -11.52 0.88 15.19
N TYR A 105 -10.64 1.74 15.71
CA TYR A 105 -10.91 3.17 15.87
C TYR A 105 -10.38 3.95 14.67
N PHE A 106 -11.10 5.02 14.33
CA PHE A 106 -10.67 5.98 13.33
C PHE A 106 -11.00 7.41 13.78
N ILE A 107 -10.29 8.39 13.23
CA ILE A 107 -10.51 9.81 13.48
C ILE A 107 -11.37 10.34 12.33
N PRO A 108 -12.66 10.71 12.61
CA PRO A 108 -13.53 11.29 11.60
C PRO A 108 -12.91 12.53 10.95
N GLY A 109 -13.00 12.61 9.63
CA GLY A 109 -12.43 13.72 8.84
C GLY A 109 -10.92 13.68 8.63
N VAL A 110 -10.17 12.77 9.29
CA VAL A 110 -8.71 12.64 9.17
C VAL A 110 -8.32 11.29 8.59
N THR A 111 -8.82 10.21 9.18
CA THR A 111 -8.52 8.86 8.71
C THR A 111 -9.17 8.62 7.35
N ARG A 112 -8.35 8.32 6.35
CA ARG A 112 -8.87 7.91 5.03
C ARG A 112 -9.48 6.52 5.14
N ILE A 113 -10.77 6.44 4.93
CA ILE A 113 -11.54 5.19 5.00
C ILE A 113 -11.95 4.81 3.59
N LYS A 114 -11.67 3.57 3.19
CA LYS A 114 -12.12 2.97 1.94
C LYS A 114 -12.69 1.59 2.21
N LEU A 115 -13.54 1.08 1.34
CA LEU A 115 -14.01 -0.30 1.40
C LEU A 115 -12.92 -1.26 1.00
N SER A 116 -12.87 -2.44 1.63
CA SER A 116 -11.87 -3.47 1.36
C SER A 116 -11.86 -3.87 -0.13
N GLY A 117 -13.01 -4.29 -0.67
CA GLY A 117 -13.18 -4.63 -2.08
C GLY A 117 -12.22 -5.71 -2.61
N VAL A 118 -11.46 -6.36 -1.73
CA VAL A 118 -10.55 -7.45 -2.10
C VAL A 118 -11.34 -8.72 -2.35
N SER A 119 -12.24 -9.09 -1.44
CA SER A 119 -13.08 -10.27 -1.61
C SER A 119 -14.28 -9.93 -2.48
N ARG A 120 -14.46 -10.68 -3.57
CA ARG A 120 -15.55 -10.44 -4.53
C ARG A 120 -16.24 -11.75 -4.87
N ARG A 121 -17.54 -11.66 -5.02
CA ARG A 121 -18.38 -12.80 -5.43
C ARG A 121 -18.50 -12.80 -6.95
N ILE A 122 -18.02 -13.86 -7.59
CA ILE A 122 -17.97 -13.98 -9.04
C ILE A 122 -18.70 -15.23 -9.52
N PRO A 123 -19.35 -15.19 -10.70
CA PRO A 123 -19.99 -16.36 -11.28
C PRO A 123 -18.93 -17.30 -11.88
N ILE A 124 -19.03 -18.57 -11.54
CA ILE A 124 -18.18 -19.66 -12.05
C ILE A 124 -19.05 -20.65 -12.78
N GLU A 125 -18.64 -21.03 -13.99
CA GLU A 125 -19.29 -22.09 -14.75
C GLU A 125 -19.13 -23.44 -14.04
N VAL A 126 -20.22 -24.14 -13.87
CA VAL A 126 -20.22 -25.46 -13.19
C VAL A 126 -19.45 -26.49 -13.99
N ALA A 127 -19.52 -26.43 -15.33
CA ALA A 127 -18.90 -27.40 -16.22
C ALA A 127 -17.39 -27.22 -16.39
N SER A 128 -16.92 -25.97 -16.54
CA SER A 128 -15.52 -25.68 -16.87
C SER A 128 -14.70 -25.19 -15.67
N GLY A 129 -15.35 -24.68 -14.61
CA GLY A 129 -14.68 -24.01 -13.51
C GLY A 129 -14.11 -22.63 -13.88
N LEU A 130 -14.39 -22.12 -15.07
CA LEU A 130 -13.96 -20.81 -15.53
C LEU A 130 -14.91 -19.70 -15.04
N ARG A 131 -14.44 -18.46 -15.07
CA ARG A 131 -15.23 -17.30 -14.69
C ARG A 131 -16.23 -16.94 -15.80
N ALA A 132 -17.50 -16.94 -15.45
CA ALA A 132 -18.56 -16.54 -16.37
C ALA A 132 -18.77 -15.03 -16.37
N CYS A 133 -19.37 -14.47 -17.44
CA CYS A 133 -19.71 -13.04 -17.54
C CYS A 133 -20.92 -12.68 -16.70
N ARG A 134 -21.87 -13.62 -16.57
CA ARG A 134 -23.15 -13.45 -15.85
C ARG A 134 -23.44 -14.65 -15.01
N HIS A 135 -24.18 -14.41 -13.95
CA HIS A 135 -24.72 -15.50 -13.15
C HIS A 135 -26.01 -16.02 -13.79
N THR A 136 -26.00 -17.27 -14.27
CA THR A 136 -27.11 -17.94 -14.96
C THR A 136 -27.32 -19.35 -14.37
N PRO A 137 -28.06 -19.48 -13.28
CA PRO A 137 -28.37 -20.80 -12.70
C PRO A 137 -29.19 -21.66 -13.68
N PRO A 138 -29.00 -22.99 -13.70
CA PRO A 138 -28.08 -23.79 -12.91
C PRO A 138 -26.65 -23.92 -13.49
N SER A 139 -26.38 -23.32 -14.66
CA SER A 139 -25.08 -23.43 -15.37
C SER A 139 -23.92 -22.73 -14.68
N THR A 140 -24.20 -21.78 -13.79
CA THR A 140 -23.20 -21.07 -13.01
C THR A 140 -23.52 -21.07 -11.51
N ARG A 141 -22.47 -21.05 -10.69
CA ARG A 141 -22.54 -20.83 -9.26
C ARG A 141 -21.75 -19.58 -8.86
N LEU A 142 -22.17 -18.94 -7.77
CA LEU A 142 -21.43 -17.80 -7.23
C LEU A 142 -20.39 -18.28 -6.21
N GLU A 143 -19.13 -17.92 -6.41
CA GLU A 143 -18.03 -18.20 -5.49
C GLU A 143 -17.31 -16.90 -5.10
N THR A 144 -16.81 -16.84 -3.87
CA THR A 144 -15.99 -15.72 -3.39
C THR A 144 -14.52 -16.00 -3.67
N TYR A 145 -13.85 -15.03 -4.27
CA TYR A 145 -12.43 -15.02 -4.53
C TYR A 145 -11.81 -13.71 -4.04
N ASP A 146 -10.53 -13.77 -3.68
CA ASP A 146 -9.77 -12.60 -3.28
C ASP A 146 -8.96 -12.05 -4.47
N PHE A 147 -9.18 -10.77 -4.75
CA PHE A 147 -8.50 -10.01 -5.81
C PHE A 147 -7.42 -9.13 -5.17
N TRP A 148 -6.36 -9.76 -4.71
CA TRP A 148 -5.23 -9.04 -4.16
C TRP A 148 -4.47 -8.31 -5.26
N PRO A 149 -3.98 -7.07 -5.00
CA PRO A 149 -3.03 -6.41 -5.89
C PRO A 149 -1.78 -7.26 -6.12
N THR A 150 -1.21 -7.16 -7.30
CA THR A 150 -0.11 -8.04 -7.73
C THR A 150 1.18 -7.86 -6.94
N ASP A 151 1.45 -6.67 -6.41
CA ASP A 151 2.55 -6.40 -5.48
C ASP A 151 2.38 -7.14 -4.15
N VAL A 152 1.15 -7.17 -3.63
CA VAL A 152 0.80 -7.94 -2.42
C VAL A 152 0.92 -9.45 -2.68
N LEU A 153 0.47 -9.93 -3.86
CA LEU A 153 0.65 -11.34 -4.25
C LEU A 153 2.12 -11.74 -4.34
N GLN A 154 2.99 -10.84 -4.83
CA GLN A 154 4.44 -11.07 -4.82
C GLN A 154 5.00 -11.16 -3.40
N ALA A 155 4.52 -10.32 -2.49
CA ALA A 155 4.92 -10.38 -1.09
C ALA A 155 4.48 -11.71 -0.43
N PHE A 156 3.24 -12.16 -0.68
CA PHE A 156 2.77 -13.46 -0.23
C PHE A 156 3.61 -14.62 -0.76
N ALA A 157 3.93 -14.59 -2.06
CA ALA A 157 4.77 -15.62 -2.68
C ALA A 157 6.18 -15.68 -2.05
N ARG A 158 6.79 -14.52 -1.77
CA ARG A 158 8.09 -14.45 -1.07
C ARG A 158 8.01 -14.99 0.37
N ALA A 159 6.86 -14.83 1.01
CA ALA A 159 6.60 -15.35 2.35
C ALA A 159 6.17 -16.85 2.35
N GLY A 160 6.11 -17.49 1.17
CA GLY A 160 5.65 -18.88 1.04
C GLY A 160 4.14 -19.07 1.23
N ILE A 161 3.36 -17.99 1.17
CA ILE A 161 1.91 -18.01 1.34
C ILE A 161 1.25 -18.20 -0.04
N ASN A 162 0.55 -19.31 -0.24
CA ASN A 162 -0.19 -19.59 -1.45
C ASN A 162 -1.60 -19.01 -1.37
N ILE A 163 -1.93 -18.08 -2.24
CA ILE A 163 -3.26 -17.48 -2.37
C ILE A 163 -3.95 -18.08 -3.60
N ARG A 164 -5.22 -18.50 -3.42
CA ARG A 164 -6.08 -18.98 -4.51
C ARG A 164 -6.41 -17.81 -5.44
N LYS A 165 -5.93 -17.88 -6.69
CA LYS A 165 -6.22 -16.86 -7.69
C LYS A 165 -7.60 -17.05 -8.29
N PRO A 166 -8.28 -15.95 -8.71
CA PRO A 166 -9.51 -16.05 -9.50
C PRO A 166 -9.24 -16.85 -10.79
N PRO A 167 -10.19 -17.71 -11.24
CA PRO A 167 -10.02 -18.41 -12.50
C PRO A 167 -10.10 -17.45 -13.69
N ALA A 168 -9.51 -17.87 -14.80
CA ALA A 168 -9.58 -17.14 -16.06
C ALA A 168 -11.03 -17.06 -16.57
N PHE A 169 -11.31 -16.06 -17.39
CA PHE A 169 -12.61 -15.92 -18.04
C PHE A 169 -12.87 -17.05 -19.05
N ALA A 170 -14.09 -17.49 -19.15
CA ALA A 170 -14.57 -18.34 -20.23
C ALA A 170 -14.38 -17.58 -21.58
N ARG A 171 -14.20 -18.34 -22.68
CA ARG A 171 -13.85 -17.75 -23.99
C ARG A 171 -14.87 -16.73 -24.52
N ASP A 172 -16.15 -16.99 -24.29
CA ASP A 172 -17.26 -16.12 -24.66
C ASP A 172 -17.33 -14.84 -23.81
N CYS A 173 -16.64 -14.81 -22.68
CA CYS A 173 -16.58 -13.66 -21.78
C CYS A 173 -15.41 -12.71 -22.05
N ALA A 174 -14.40 -13.13 -22.78
CA ALA A 174 -13.18 -12.34 -22.99
C ALA A 174 -13.48 -10.95 -23.62
N GLN A 175 -14.50 -10.86 -24.48
CA GLN A 175 -14.87 -9.61 -25.14
C GLN A 175 -15.61 -8.61 -24.25
N VAL A 176 -16.23 -9.05 -23.17
CA VAL A 176 -16.99 -8.19 -22.24
C VAL A 176 -16.28 -8.04 -20.87
N ALA A 177 -15.14 -8.65 -20.72
CA ALA A 177 -14.37 -8.61 -19.48
C ALA A 177 -14.03 -7.18 -19.05
N SER A 178 -13.78 -6.28 -20.00
CA SER A 178 -13.51 -4.86 -19.76
C SER A 178 -14.70 -4.08 -19.18
N LEU A 179 -15.91 -4.61 -19.29
CA LEU A 179 -17.12 -3.99 -18.75
C LEU A 179 -17.44 -4.50 -17.33
N LEU A 180 -16.69 -5.49 -16.84
CA LEU A 180 -16.93 -6.08 -15.54
C LEU A 180 -16.24 -5.25 -14.44
N PRO A 181 -16.85 -5.18 -13.25
CA PRO A 181 -16.28 -4.43 -12.15
C PRO A 181 -14.90 -4.99 -11.74
N GLY A 182 -13.94 -4.10 -11.60
CA GLY A 182 -12.57 -4.40 -11.19
C GLY A 182 -11.85 -3.14 -10.77
N LYS A 183 -10.71 -3.28 -10.12
CA LYS A 183 -9.91 -2.14 -9.70
C LYS A 183 -8.92 -1.77 -10.81
N ALA A 184 -8.86 -0.50 -11.15
CA ALA A 184 -7.86 0.02 -12.07
C ALA A 184 -6.43 -0.24 -11.56
N PRO A 185 -5.44 -0.33 -12.45
CA PRO A 185 -4.05 -0.39 -12.05
C PRO A 185 -3.68 0.76 -11.11
N ASP A 186 -2.79 0.52 -10.16
CA ASP A 186 -2.22 1.56 -9.33
C ASP A 186 -0.76 1.79 -9.74
N ILE A 187 -0.47 2.99 -10.26
CA ILE A 187 0.88 3.36 -10.65
C ILE A 187 1.70 3.61 -9.38
N LEU A 188 2.60 2.69 -9.07
CA LEU A 188 3.45 2.73 -7.88
C LEU A 188 4.58 3.74 -8.06
N PHE A 189 5.10 3.87 -9.28
CA PHE A 189 6.11 4.85 -9.64
C PHE A 189 5.95 5.26 -11.12
N PRO A 190 6.13 6.56 -11.42
CA PRO A 190 6.42 7.68 -10.54
C PRO A 190 5.21 8.14 -9.71
N ALA A 191 5.47 8.87 -8.63
CA ALA A 191 4.42 9.53 -7.86
C ALA A 191 3.79 10.67 -8.68
N ASP A 192 2.49 10.91 -8.46
CA ASP A 192 1.78 11.96 -9.16
C ASP A 192 2.35 13.35 -8.83
N ASN A 193 2.40 14.22 -9.85
CA ASN A 193 2.97 15.57 -9.76
C ASN A 193 4.46 15.64 -9.35
N SER A 194 5.20 14.53 -9.49
CA SER A 194 6.64 14.54 -9.24
C SER A 194 7.41 15.32 -10.29
N VAL A 195 8.55 15.89 -9.87
CA VAL A 195 9.43 16.67 -10.74
C VAL A 195 10.76 15.95 -10.88
N PHE A 196 11.12 15.61 -12.11
CA PHE A 196 12.41 15.01 -12.45
C PHE A 196 13.32 16.06 -13.07
N ILE A 197 14.56 16.16 -12.58
CA ILE A 197 15.55 17.11 -13.05
C ILE A 197 16.58 16.34 -13.87
N ARG A 198 16.79 16.77 -15.12
CA ARG A 198 17.85 16.27 -16.02
C ARG A 198 18.86 17.36 -16.27
N ARG A 199 20.14 16.99 -16.29
CA ARG A 199 21.25 17.93 -16.60
C ARG A 199 21.75 17.71 -18.01
N HIS A 200 22.10 18.78 -18.69
CA HIS A 200 22.77 18.72 -19.99
C HIS A 200 24.10 17.94 -19.84
N GLY A 201 24.37 17.03 -20.78
CA GLY A 201 25.64 16.29 -20.85
C GLY A 201 25.74 15.02 -19.98
N GLN A 202 24.87 14.79 -19.01
CA GLN A 202 24.86 13.53 -18.26
C GLN A 202 24.13 12.43 -19.04
N LYS A 203 24.85 11.34 -19.37
CA LYS A 203 24.25 10.13 -19.99
C LYS A 203 23.55 9.25 -18.96
N GLU A 204 23.95 9.34 -17.70
CA GLU A 204 23.35 8.62 -16.56
C GLU A 204 22.11 9.37 -16.04
N ASN A 205 21.10 8.64 -15.57
CA ASN A 205 19.81 9.18 -15.10
C ASN A 205 18.89 9.79 -16.18
N ARG A 206 18.90 9.25 -17.40
CA ARG A 206 17.94 9.66 -18.43
C ARG A 206 16.62 8.96 -18.34
N THR A 207 16.57 7.77 -17.76
CA THR A 207 15.40 6.93 -17.69
C THR A 207 14.58 7.21 -16.45
N ILE A 208 13.27 7.08 -16.59
CA ILE A 208 12.30 7.09 -15.49
C ILE A 208 11.66 5.69 -15.49
N PRO A 209 11.79 4.92 -14.40
CA PRO A 209 11.13 3.63 -14.31
C PRO A 209 9.62 3.81 -14.13
N LEU A 210 8.82 3.04 -14.84
CA LEU A 210 7.38 2.94 -14.68
C LEU A 210 7.05 1.61 -14.02
N GLN A 211 6.30 1.64 -12.94
CA GLN A 211 5.88 0.44 -12.22
C GLN A 211 4.44 0.59 -11.77
N ALA A 212 3.64 -0.45 -11.96
CA ALA A 212 2.28 -0.49 -11.46
C ALA A 212 1.90 -1.87 -10.89
N ALA A 213 1.00 -1.84 -9.93
CA ALA A 213 0.26 -2.99 -9.46
C ALA A 213 -1.10 -3.05 -10.16
N ALA A 214 -1.63 -4.24 -10.38
CA ALA A 214 -2.97 -4.45 -10.91
C ALA A 214 -3.72 -5.49 -10.08
N ASP A 215 -5.02 -5.60 -10.28
CA ASP A 215 -5.79 -6.70 -9.69
C ASP A 215 -5.26 -8.05 -10.18
N SER A 216 -5.48 -9.09 -9.40
CA SER A 216 -4.96 -10.45 -9.66
C SER A 216 -5.52 -11.12 -10.92
N ASP A 217 -6.54 -10.54 -11.54
CA ASP A 217 -7.12 -11.00 -12.81
C ASP A 217 -6.49 -10.35 -14.04
N ALA A 218 -5.60 -9.36 -13.87
CA ALA A 218 -4.85 -8.74 -14.95
C ALA A 218 -3.51 -9.46 -15.18
N SER A 219 -3.12 -9.61 -16.44
CA SER A 219 -1.89 -10.30 -16.84
C SER A 219 -0.87 -9.38 -17.50
N VAL A 220 -1.33 -8.28 -18.10
CA VAL A 220 -0.50 -7.32 -18.85
C VAL A 220 -0.90 -5.89 -18.49
N ILE A 221 0.09 -5.01 -18.43
CA ILE A 221 -0.09 -3.56 -18.34
C ILE A 221 0.53 -2.92 -19.56
N TYR A 222 -0.28 -2.16 -20.29
CA TYR A 222 0.13 -1.32 -21.41
C TYR A 222 0.42 0.08 -20.90
N TRP A 223 1.57 0.63 -21.26
CA TRP A 223 2.03 1.93 -20.86
C TRP A 223 1.94 2.93 -21.99
N PHE A 224 1.28 4.05 -21.73
CA PHE A 224 1.21 5.17 -22.67
C PHE A 224 1.90 6.40 -22.04
N VAL A 225 2.68 7.08 -22.83
CA VAL A 225 3.36 8.33 -22.46
C VAL A 225 2.92 9.39 -23.45
N ASN A 226 2.26 10.45 -22.98
CA ASN A 226 1.65 11.47 -23.82
C ASN A 226 0.79 10.86 -24.94
N GLN A 227 -0.05 9.88 -24.58
CA GLN A 227 -0.97 9.13 -25.46
C GLN A 227 -0.28 8.20 -26.47
N ALA A 228 1.04 8.13 -26.53
CA ALA A 228 1.78 7.20 -27.37
C ALA A 228 2.11 5.92 -26.59
N LEU A 229 1.94 4.75 -27.22
CA LEU A 229 2.31 3.47 -26.62
C LEU A 229 3.83 3.43 -26.38
N ALA A 230 4.24 3.36 -25.13
CA ALA A 230 5.65 3.26 -24.73
C ALA A 230 6.12 1.81 -24.56
N GLY A 231 5.23 0.89 -24.23
CA GLY A 231 5.55 -0.52 -24.06
C GLY A 231 4.50 -1.28 -23.24
N GLN A 232 4.86 -2.49 -22.88
CA GLN A 232 4.03 -3.34 -22.02
C GLN A 232 4.89 -4.08 -21.01
N THR A 233 4.31 -4.38 -19.84
CA THR A 233 4.94 -5.14 -18.76
C THR A 233 3.94 -6.12 -18.16
N ARG A 234 4.43 -7.09 -17.41
CA ARG A 234 3.58 -7.77 -16.43
C ARG A 234 3.40 -6.87 -15.20
N PRO A 235 2.29 -7.02 -14.46
CA PRO A 235 2.12 -6.31 -13.20
C PRO A 235 3.30 -6.54 -12.25
N GLY A 236 3.86 -5.43 -11.73
CA GLY A 236 5.04 -5.46 -10.85
C GLY A 236 6.40 -5.45 -11.55
N GLU A 237 6.45 -5.63 -12.88
CA GLU A 237 7.68 -5.40 -13.66
C GLU A 237 7.85 -3.90 -13.97
N THR A 238 9.07 -3.51 -14.29
CA THR A 238 9.44 -2.11 -14.54
C THR A 238 9.68 -1.89 -16.04
N LEU A 239 9.12 -0.80 -16.58
CA LEU A 239 9.44 -0.28 -17.91
C LEU A 239 10.27 1.01 -17.76
N GLU A 240 11.42 1.07 -18.39
CA GLU A 240 12.25 2.29 -18.43
C GLU A 240 11.86 3.17 -19.62
N ILE A 241 11.56 4.45 -19.37
CA ILE A 241 11.24 5.43 -20.41
C ILE A 241 12.23 6.61 -20.37
N VAL A 242 12.40 7.29 -21.49
CA VAL A 242 13.16 8.53 -21.61
C VAL A 242 12.22 9.62 -22.13
N PRO A 243 11.43 10.25 -21.26
CA PRO A 243 10.49 11.27 -21.70
C PRO A 243 11.19 12.57 -22.08
N GLU A 244 10.60 13.32 -22.99
CA GLU A 244 11.03 14.67 -23.35
C GLU A 244 10.82 15.65 -22.18
N PRO A 245 11.62 16.73 -22.09
CA PRO A 245 11.40 17.79 -21.11
C PRO A 245 10.03 18.43 -21.27
N GLY A 246 9.37 18.72 -20.16
CA GLY A 246 8.04 19.29 -20.14
C GLY A 246 7.11 18.53 -19.19
N ARG A 247 5.81 18.77 -19.36
CA ARG A 247 4.75 18.01 -18.68
C ARG A 247 4.53 16.70 -19.41
N VAL A 248 4.53 15.61 -18.68
CA VAL A 248 4.40 14.25 -19.21
C VAL A 248 3.22 13.57 -18.53
N GLU A 249 2.28 13.10 -19.33
CA GLU A 249 1.19 12.25 -18.89
C GLU A 249 1.59 10.78 -19.07
N ILE A 250 1.45 10.01 -18.01
CA ILE A 250 1.73 8.57 -17.97
C ILE A 250 0.42 7.86 -17.68
N GLN A 251 0.00 6.96 -18.57
CA GLN A 251 -1.19 6.15 -18.40
C GLN A 251 -0.81 4.66 -18.38
N ALA A 252 -1.31 3.94 -17.39
CA ALA A 252 -1.26 2.49 -17.32
C ALA A 252 -2.65 1.92 -17.62
N VAL A 253 -2.72 0.97 -18.56
CA VAL A 253 -3.96 0.29 -18.94
C VAL A 253 -3.74 -1.20 -18.82
N ASP A 254 -4.59 -1.92 -18.10
CA ASP A 254 -4.49 -3.37 -18.05
C ASP A 254 -5.17 -4.06 -19.25
N ASP A 255 -4.95 -5.35 -19.41
CA ASP A 255 -5.51 -6.19 -20.46
C ASP A 255 -7.06 -6.35 -20.37
N LEU A 256 -7.67 -5.84 -19.29
CA LEU A 256 -9.13 -5.75 -19.12
C LEU A 256 -9.64 -4.32 -19.38
N GLY A 257 -8.80 -3.40 -19.85
CA GLY A 257 -9.17 -2.03 -20.25
C GLY A 257 -9.33 -1.03 -19.08
N ARG A 258 -9.00 -1.42 -17.85
CA ARG A 258 -9.02 -0.51 -16.71
C ARG A 258 -7.77 0.35 -16.72
N SER A 259 -7.88 1.64 -16.42
CA SER A 259 -6.75 2.57 -16.56
C SER A 259 -6.56 3.50 -15.38
N ALA A 260 -5.31 3.93 -15.18
CA ALA A 260 -4.90 4.96 -14.25
C ALA A 260 -3.95 5.93 -14.94
N VAL A 261 -3.93 7.18 -14.47
CA VAL A 261 -3.10 8.25 -15.05
C VAL A 261 -2.29 8.92 -13.93
N ARG A 262 -1.03 9.30 -14.25
CA ARG A 262 -0.16 10.16 -13.45
C ARG A 262 0.41 11.27 -14.33
N ASN A 263 0.57 12.43 -13.76
CA ASN A 263 1.24 13.56 -14.40
C ASN A 263 2.57 13.82 -13.70
N ILE A 264 3.64 13.99 -14.48
CA ILE A 264 4.95 14.38 -13.97
C ILE A 264 5.49 15.58 -14.74
N THR A 265 6.53 16.20 -14.24
CA THR A 265 7.25 17.27 -14.95
C THR A 265 8.72 16.92 -15.07
N VAL A 266 9.25 16.97 -16.28
CA VAL A 266 10.69 16.78 -16.54
C VAL A 266 11.31 18.15 -16.84
N LYS A 267 12.22 18.59 -16.00
CA LYS A 267 12.96 19.85 -16.17
C LYS A 267 14.37 19.57 -16.67
N LEU A 268 14.79 20.28 -17.70
CA LEU A 268 16.19 20.31 -18.14
C LEU A 268 16.86 21.50 -17.50
N ILE A 269 18.01 21.26 -16.87
CA ILE A 269 18.86 22.31 -16.32
C ILE A 269 20.27 22.19 -16.91
N ASP A 270 20.94 23.33 -17.08
CA ASP A 270 22.30 23.43 -17.59
C ASP A 270 23.35 22.86 -16.61
#